data_23c1744d6af017851beeeb1bf83eeae9
#
_entry.id   23c1744d6af017851beeeb1bf83eeae9
#
_cell.length_a   1.000
_cell.length_b   1.000
_cell.length_c   1.000
_cell.angle_alpha   90.00
_cell.angle_beta   90.00
_cell.angle_gamma   90.00
#
_symmetry.space_group_name_H-M   'P 1'
#
loop_
_entity.id
_entity.type
_entity.pdbx_description
1 polymer ?
#
loop_
_entity_poly.entity_id
_entity_poly.type
_entity_poly.pdbx_seq_one_letter_code
_entity_poly.pdbx_strand_id
1 'polypeptide(L)'
;RDVLGSRGLGDVYKRQIEGMMRCVTLDSEGKEKTLGFTMSRGDVVLSNMDLTGCHISTDQALVPSTLILLPIDYVLQNMKDEPEVIRVYQEQIVKWGMIYQSRAVSLSQGDATERFEWFCKEYPGMVDMVNNRYIASFLGITPVTLSRLRHGVATKVGREKRTGEE
;
A
#
# COMPACT_ATOMS: atom_id res chain seq x y z
N ARG A 1 3.97 12.93 13.67
CA ARG A 1 4.35 12.09 12.51
C ARG A 1 5.18 10.93 13.05
N ASP A 2 4.48 9.92 13.58
CA ASP A 2 5.14 8.78 14.16
C ASP A 2 5.62 7.86 13.04
N VAL A 3 6.93 7.88 12.83
CA VAL A 3 7.62 6.89 12.01
C VAL A 3 7.88 5.71 12.94
N LEU A 4 7.13 4.64 12.80
CA LEU A 4 7.40 3.36 13.48
C LEU A 4 8.66 2.76 12.84
N GLY A 5 9.80 3.28 13.24
CA GLY A 5 11.10 2.81 12.79
C GLY A 5 11.52 1.54 13.52
N SER A 6 12.35 0.77 12.88
CA SER A 6 12.73 -0.61 13.17
C SER A 6 13.54 -0.88 14.46
N ARG A 7 13.71 0.07 15.36
CA ARG A 7 14.36 -0.20 16.65
C ARG A 7 13.33 -0.45 17.74
N GLY A 8 13.02 -1.72 17.99
CA GLY A 8 12.11 -2.18 19.04
C GLY A 8 10.75 -2.70 18.59
N LEU A 9 10.38 -2.52 17.31
CA LEU A 9 9.16 -3.06 16.71
C LEU A 9 9.44 -3.97 15.49
N GLY A 10 10.71 -4.35 15.26
CA GLY A 10 11.13 -5.25 14.20
C GLY A 10 10.59 -6.67 14.36
N ASP A 11 10.37 -7.08 15.61
CA ASP A 11 9.97 -8.45 15.95
C ASP A 11 8.46 -8.60 16.17
N VAL A 12 7.65 -7.70 15.59
CA VAL A 12 6.18 -7.76 15.70
C VAL A 12 5.50 -7.82 14.34
N TYR A 13 4.58 -8.78 14.20
CA TYR A 13 3.63 -8.86 13.12
C TYR A 13 2.51 -7.84 13.34
N LYS A 14 2.24 -7.00 12.35
CA LYS A 14 1.31 -5.87 12.46
C LYS A 14 0.08 -6.12 11.59
N ARG A 15 -1.11 -6.01 12.16
CA ARG A 15 -2.38 -6.04 11.41
C ARG A 15 -3.17 -4.77 11.62
N GLN A 16 -3.69 -4.22 10.54
CA GLN A 16 -4.47 -2.98 10.57
C GLN A 16 -5.90 -3.25 11.04
N ILE A 17 -6.36 -2.46 12.00
CA ILE A 17 -7.77 -2.44 12.44
C ILE A 17 -8.47 -1.24 11.83
N GLU A 18 -7.80 -0.09 11.81
CA GLU A 18 -8.35 1.16 11.31
C GLU A 18 -7.22 2.07 10.84
N GLY A 19 -7.55 2.99 9.93
CA GLY A 19 -6.61 3.99 9.44
C GLY A 19 -6.03 3.67 8.07
N MET A 20 -4.86 4.23 7.78
CA MET A 20 -4.17 4.07 6.51
C MET A 20 -2.67 4.14 6.72
N MET A 21 -1.96 3.14 6.24
CA MET A 21 -0.50 3.06 6.32
C MET A 21 0.12 3.08 4.93
N ARG A 22 1.33 3.59 4.81
CA ARG A 22 2.19 3.35 3.64
C ARG A 22 3.48 2.68 4.06
N CYS A 23 3.97 1.79 3.23
CA CYS A 23 5.27 1.18 3.32
C CYS A 23 6.27 2.00 2.50
N VAL A 24 7.43 2.33 3.09
CA VAL A 24 8.43 3.26 2.55
C VAL A 24 9.80 2.63 2.59
N THR A 25 10.57 2.81 1.53
CA THR A 25 12.02 2.55 1.49
C THR A 25 12.77 3.81 1.05
N LEU A 26 14.08 3.80 1.18
CA LEU A 26 14.95 4.85 0.66
C LEU A 26 15.67 4.35 -0.60
N ASP A 27 15.76 5.19 -1.61
CA ASP A 27 16.63 4.92 -2.75
C ASP A 27 18.10 5.25 -2.43
N SER A 28 19.00 5.05 -3.39
CA SER A 28 20.44 5.31 -3.25
C SER A 28 20.79 6.77 -2.94
N GLU A 29 19.87 7.70 -3.20
CA GLU A 29 20.02 9.12 -2.92
C GLU A 29 19.36 9.51 -1.58
N GLY A 30 18.85 8.55 -0.81
CA GLY A 30 18.14 8.78 0.46
C GLY A 30 16.71 9.32 0.29
N LYS A 31 16.15 9.26 -0.93
CA LYS A 31 14.80 9.74 -1.20
C LYS A 31 13.76 8.65 -0.92
N GLU A 32 12.69 9.02 -0.24
CA GLU A 32 11.59 8.11 0.05
C GLU A 32 10.89 7.58 -1.22
N LYS A 33 10.76 6.27 -1.29
CA LYS A 33 9.96 5.55 -2.29
C LYS A 33 8.82 4.80 -1.63
N THR A 34 7.61 5.00 -2.10
CA THR A 34 6.44 4.26 -1.63
C THR A 34 6.41 2.88 -2.27
N LEU A 35 6.40 1.83 -1.46
CA LEU A 35 6.31 0.45 -1.89
C LEU A 35 4.86 -0.04 -1.97
N GLY A 36 4.00 0.42 -1.06
CA GLY A 36 2.59 0.04 -1.01
C GLY A 36 1.80 0.81 0.03
N PHE A 37 0.50 0.54 0.07
CA PHE A 37 -0.44 1.12 1.01
C PHE A 37 -1.28 0.00 1.65
N THR A 38 -1.57 0.14 2.93
CA THR A 38 -2.49 -0.73 3.68
C THR A 38 -3.67 0.12 4.13
N MET A 39 -4.89 -0.26 3.74
CA MET A 39 -6.11 0.50 4.05
C MET A 39 -7.25 -0.37 4.60
N SER A 40 -7.26 -1.65 4.30
CA SER A 40 -8.38 -2.50 4.71
C SER A 40 -8.19 -3.06 6.10
N ARG A 41 -9.30 -3.15 6.85
CA ARG A 41 -9.31 -3.84 8.13
C ARG A 41 -8.86 -5.29 7.96
N GLY A 42 -7.95 -5.72 8.81
CA GLY A 42 -7.40 -7.08 8.80
C GLY A 42 -6.21 -7.28 7.88
N ASP A 43 -5.82 -6.28 7.08
CA ASP A 43 -4.61 -6.38 6.26
C ASP A 43 -3.35 -6.37 7.13
N VAL A 44 -2.34 -7.15 6.69
CA VAL A 44 -1.00 -7.05 7.26
C VAL A 44 -0.33 -5.77 6.78
N VAL A 45 0.39 -5.13 7.68
CA VAL A 45 1.21 -3.97 7.33
C VAL A 45 2.47 -4.47 6.62
N LEU A 46 2.73 -3.92 5.43
CA LEU A 46 3.62 -4.51 4.41
C LEU A 46 5.07 -4.76 4.83
N SER A 47 5.62 -3.99 5.77
CA SER A 47 7.00 -4.18 6.23
C SER A 47 7.25 -5.50 6.99
N ASN A 48 6.17 -6.20 7.37
CA ASN A 48 6.25 -7.40 8.22
C ASN A 48 5.75 -8.68 7.53
N MET A 49 5.71 -8.70 6.19
CA MET A 49 5.20 -9.87 5.48
C MET A 49 6.09 -11.10 5.57
N ASP A 50 7.40 -10.92 5.73
CA ASP A 50 8.38 -12.01 5.65
C ASP A 50 8.59 -12.77 6.96
N LEU A 51 8.08 -12.29 8.10
CA LEU A 51 8.26 -12.87 9.44
C LEU A 51 9.72 -13.15 9.84
N THR A 52 10.71 -12.62 9.08
CA THR A 52 12.14 -12.85 9.35
C THR A 52 12.76 -11.76 10.21
N GLY A 53 12.03 -10.67 10.43
CA GLY A 53 12.55 -9.49 11.14
C GLY A 53 13.56 -8.66 10.35
N CYS A 54 13.88 -9.04 9.11
CA CYS A 54 14.77 -8.28 8.24
C CYS A 54 13.97 -7.25 7.42
N HIS A 55 13.85 -6.03 7.94
CA HIS A 55 13.04 -4.98 7.30
C HIS A 55 13.89 -4.07 6.43
N ILE A 56 13.61 -4.08 5.11
CA ILE A 56 14.17 -3.13 4.13
C ILE A 56 13.31 -1.87 3.98
N SER A 57 12.25 -1.77 4.75
CA SER A 57 11.23 -0.72 4.64
C SER A 57 10.72 -0.27 6.01
N THR A 58 10.06 0.87 6.02
CA THR A 58 9.45 1.49 7.21
C THR A 58 7.98 1.73 6.96
N ASP A 59 7.15 1.54 8.00
CA ASP A 59 5.73 1.86 7.94
C ASP A 59 5.48 3.28 8.43
N GLN A 60 4.65 4.02 7.71
CA GLN A 60 4.21 5.36 8.06
C GLN A 60 2.69 5.44 8.09
N ALA A 61 2.13 5.86 9.21
CA ALA A 61 0.72 6.21 9.30
C ALA A 61 0.44 7.49 8.50
N LEU A 62 -0.53 7.45 7.61
CA LEU A 62 -0.99 8.60 6.81
C LEU A 62 -2.13 9.35 7.49
N VAL A 63 -2.88 8.66 8.33
CA VAL A 63 -3.94 9.16 9.20
C VAL A 63 -3.83 8.49 10.57
N PRO A 64 -4.53 8.94 11.62
CA PRO A 64 -4.61 8.20 12.88
C PRO A 64 -5.01 6.74 12.61
N SER A 65 -4.22 5.80 13.11
CA SER A 65 -4.37 4.39 12.76
C SER A 65 -4.26 3.51 13.99
N THR A 66 -5.06 2.44 14.02
CA THR A 66 -5.04 1.43 15.07
C THR A 66 -4.53 0.12 14.49
N LEU A 67 -3.51 -0.45 15.15
CA LEU A 67 -2.87 -1.71 14.74
C LEU A 67 -2.95 -2.73 15.88
N ILE A 68 -3.10 -4.01 15.52
CA ILE A 68 -2.75 -5.12 16.42
C ILE A 68 -1.28 -5.44 16.19
N LEU A 69 -0.52 -5.54 17.27
CA LEU A 69 0.88 -5.93 17.28
C LEU A 69 0.99 -7.31 17.93
N LEU A 70 1.52 -8.29 17.22
CA LEU A 70 1.74 -9.64 17.71
C LEU A 70 3.24 -9.95 17.64
N PRO A 71 3.88 -10.44 18.70
CA PRO A 71 5.25 -10.92 18.62
C PRO A 71 5.40 -11.96 17.50
N ILE A 72 6.44 -11.87 16.68
CA ILE A 72 6.65 -12.79 15.55
C ILE A 72 6.80 -14.23 16.07
N ASP A 73 7.52 -14.45 17.15
CA ASP A 73 7.66 -15.78 17.77
C ASP A 73 6.30 -16.38 18.16
N TYR A 74 5.39 -15.54 18.69
CA TYR A 74 4.02 -15.98 19.00
C TYR A 74 3.27 -16.40 17.75
N VAL A 75 3.37 -15.64 16.67
CA VAL A 75 2.74 -15.97 15.37
C VAL A 75 3.31 -17.27 14.83
N LEU A 76 4.64 -17.42 14.80
CA LEU A 76 5.34 -18.62 14.30
C LEU A 76 5.01 -19.86 15.10
N GLN A 77 4.89 -19.75 16.44
CA GLN A 77 4.50 -20.85 17.29
C GLN A 77 3.06 -21.29 17.00
N ASN A 78 2.13 -20.33 16.95
CA ASN A 78 0.70 -20.64 16.68
C ASN A 78 0.48 -21.18 15.27
N MET A 79 1.31 -20.83 14.29
CA MET A 79 1.26 -21.43 12.94
C MET A 79 1.48 -22.95 12.95
N LYS A 80 2.19 -23.51 13.95
CA LYS A 80 2.41 -24.95 14.04
C LYS A 80 1.20 -25.71 14.57
N ASP A 81 0.44 -25.07 15.44
CA ASP A 81 -0.61 -25.72 16.23
C ASP A 81 -2.02 -25.37 15.70
N GLU A 82 -2.16 -24.21 15.02
CA GLU A 82 -3.44 -23.65 14.59
C GLU A 82 -3.50 -23.45 13.07
N PRO A 83 -4.14 -24.35 12.31
CA PRO A 83 -4.24 -24.24 10.83
C PRO A 83 -4.86 -22.93 10.35
N GLU A 84 -5.74 -22.33 11.13
CA GLU A 84 -6.36 -21.04 10.80
C GLU A 84 -5.34 -19.89 10.75
N VAL A 85 -4.32 -19.92 11.60
CA VAL A 85 -3.24 -18.90 11.60
C VAL A 85 -2.45 -18.99 10.31
N ILE A 86 -2.12 -20.20 9.86
CA ILE A 86 -1.45 -20.42 8.57
C ILE A 86 -2.34 -19.93 7.42
N ARG A 87 -3.60 -20.30 7.42
CA ARG A 87 -4.55 -19.91 6.35
C ARG A 87 -4.64 -18.39 6.22
N VAL A 88 -4.84 -17.70 7.34
CA VAL A 88 -4.93 -16.23 7.37
C VAL A 88 -3.63 -15.57 6.88
N TYR A 89 -2.48 -16.12 7.25
CA TYR A 89 -1.18 -15.63 6.77
C TYR A 89 -1.02 -15.86 5.25
N GLN A 90 -1.33 -17.06 4.76
CA GLN A 90 -1.26 -17.39 3.34
C GLN A 90 -2.15 -16.50 2.48
N GLU A 91 -3.39 -16.23 2.92
CA GLU A 91 -4.31 -15.31 2.24
C GLU A 91 -3.69 -13.91 2.08
N GLN A 92 -3.00 -13.41 3.09
CA GLN A 92 -2.33 -12.12 3.02
C GLN A 92 -1.13 -12.14 2.05
N ILE A 93 -0.31 -13.18 2.08
CA ILE A 93 0.82 -13.35 1.15
C ILE A 93 0.32 -13.41 -0.30
N VAL A 94 -0.73 -14.19 -0.57
CA VAL A 94 -1.32 -14.28 -1.91
C VAL A 94 -1.88 -12.93 -2.35
N LYS A 95 -2.67 -12.27 -1.49
CA LYS A 95 -3.24 -10.96 -1.79
C LYS A 95 -2.17 -9.95 -2.19
N TRP A 96 -1.15 -9.79 -1.36
CA TRP A 96 -0.08 -8.83 -1.63
C TRP A 96 0.81 -9.25 -2.80
N GLY A 97 1.05 -10.54 -2.97
CA GLY A 97 1.76 -11.09 -4.13
C GLY A 97 1.07 -10.70 -5.44
N MET A 98 -0.26 -10.82 -5.52
CA MET A 98 -1.03 -10.43 -6.68
C MET A 98 -0.98 -8.91 -6.94
N ILE A 99 -1.08 -8.09 -5.89
CA ILE A 99 -0.96 -6.62 -6.01
C ILE A 99 0.42 -6.23 -6.52
N TYR A 100 1.49 -6.80 -5.96
CA TYR A 100 2.86 -6.53 -6.40
C TYR A 100 3.12 -6.98 -7.84
N GLN A 101 2.62 -8.17 -8.22
CA GLN A 101 2.73 -8.66 -9.59
C GLN A 101 1.98 -7.73 -10.57
N SER A 102 0.75 -7.38 -10.27
CA SER A 102 -0.07 -6.46 -11.07
C SER A 102 0.59 -5.09 -11.21
N ARG A 103 1.17 -4.57 -10.11
CA ARG A 103 1.95 -3.33 -10.13
C ARG A 103 3.20 -3.45 -11.00
N ALA A 104 3.95 -4.55 -10.90
CA ALA A 104 5.15 -4.76 -11.71
C ALA A 104 4.82 -4.78 -13.20
N VAL A 105 3.73 -5.43 -13.60
CA VAL A 105 3.21 -5.41 -14.97
C VAL A 105 2.86 -3.98 -15.40
N SER A 106 2.10 -3.26 -14.57
CA SER A 106 1.72 -1.87 -14.83
C SER A 106 2.95 -0.97 -15.02
N LEU A 107 3.99 -1.12 -14.19
CA LEU A 107 5.23 -0.35 -14.29
C LEU A 107 6.08 -0.70 -15.51
N SER A 108 6.05 -1.96 -15.97
CA SER A 108 6.87 -2.43 -17.09
C SER A 108 6.26 -2.14 -18.46
N GLN A 109 4.94 -2.17 -18.57
CA GLN A 109 4.23 -2.11 -19.85
C GLN A 109 3.37 -0.83 -19.99
N GLY A 110 2.87 -0.28 -18.88
CA GLY A 110 1.95 0.83 -18.90
C GLY A 110 2.64 2.20 -19.03
N ASP A 111 1.98 3.13 -19.71
CA ASP A 111 2.29 4.55 -19.65
C ASP A 111 1.80 5.19 -18.33
N ALA A 112 2.02 6.49 -18.14
CA ALA A 112 1.61 7.20 -16.92
C ALA A 112 0.08 7.18 -16.70
N THR A 113 -0.70 7.18 -17.77
CA THR A 113 -2.17 7.16 -17.72
C THR A 113 -2.66 5.79 -17.28
N GLU A 114 -2.16 4.74 -17.93
CA GLU A 114 -2.50 3.34 -17.63
C GLU A 114 -2.13 2.96 -16.19
N ARG A 115 -0.95 3.42 -15.71
CA ARG A 115 -0.54 3.23 -14.30
C ARG A 115 -1.49 3.92 -13.33
N PHE A 116 -1.94 5.11 -13.67
CA PHE A 116 -2.88 5.86 -12.84
C PHE A 116 -4.27 5.22 -12.84
N GLU A 117 -4.78 4.77 -13.98
CA GLU A 117 -6.05 4.05 -14.09
C GLU A 117 -6.01 2.73 -13.30
N TRP A 118 -4.91 1.96 -13.41
CA TRP A 118 -4.68 0.78 -12.60
C TRP A 118 -4.73 1.11 -11.10
N PHE A 119 -4.07 2.19 -10.67
CA PHE A 119 -4.08 2.62 -9.27
C PHE A 119 -5.48 2.96 -8.77
N CYS A 120 -6.26 3.68 -9.55
CA CYS A 120 -7.64 4.04 -9.19
C CYS A 120 -8.54 2.80 -9.04
N LYS A 121 -8.29 1.76 -9.84
CA LYS A 121 -9.01 0.48 -9.77
C LYS A 121 -8.60 -0.35 -8.56
N GLU A 122 -7.30 -0.42 -8.27
CA GLU A 122 -6.75 -1.22 -7.17
C GLU A 122 -7.01 -0.56 -5.81
N TYR A 123 -6.99 0.76 -5.76
CA TYR A 123 -7.12 1.56 -4.54
C TYR A 123 -8.25 2.59 -4.68
N PRO A 124 -9.53 2.14 -4.73
CA PRO A 124 -10.66 3.06 -4.94
C PRO A 124 -10.75 4.11 -3.83
N GLY A 125 -10.91 5.38 -4.24
CA GLY A 125 -11.02 6.53 -3.34
C GLY A 125 -9.70 7.04 -2.74
N MET A 126 -8.60 6.29 -2.84
CA MET A 126 -7.32 6.69 -2.25
C MET A 126 -6.75 7.98 -2.85
N VAL A 127 -7.06 8.25 -4.12
CA VAL A 127 -6.60 9.46 -4.82
C VAL A 127 -7.00 10.73 -4.08
N ASP A 128 -8.15 10.74 -3.40
CA ASP A 128 -8.66 11.92 -2.69
C ASP A 128 -8.18 12.00 -1.23
N MET A 129 -7.69 10.90 -0.68
CA MET A 129 -7.26 10.78 0.72
C MET A 129 -5.75 10.92 0.91
N VAL A 130 -4.95 10.58 -0.09
CA VAL A 130 -3.50 10.49 0.02
C VAL A 130 -2.80 11.61 -0.74
N ASN A 131 -1.72 12.13 -0.16
CA ASN A 131 -0.91 13.16 -0.79
C ASN A 131 -0.36 12.68 -2.15
N ASN A 132 -0.54 13.48 -3.18
CA ASN A 132 -0.12 13.20 -4.55
C ASN A 132 1.35 12.74 -4.67
N ARG A 133 2.25 13.25 -3.82
CA ARG A 133 3.67 12.85 -3.84
C ARG A 133 3.87 11.37 -3.53
N TYR A 134 3.02 10.79 -2.66
CA TYR A 134 3.12 9.38 -2.29
C TYR A 134 2.58 8.47 -3.38
N ILE A 135 1.46 8.86 -3.99
CA ILE A 135 0.87 8.15 -5.14
C ILE A 135 1.82 8.22 -6.34
N ALA A 136 2.35 9.41 -6.65
CA ALA A 136 3.31 9.59 -7.73
C ALA A 136 4.58 8.74 -7.54
N SER A 137 5.11 8.70 -6.29
CA SER A 137 6.23 7.84 -5.93
C SER A 137 5.92 6.36 -6.12
N PHE A 138 4.72 5.92 -5.75
CA PHE A 138 4.25 4.54 -5.92
C PHE A 138 4.11 4.15 -7.40
N LEU A 139 3.63 5.07 -8.24
CA LEU A 139 3.43 4.87 -9.68
C LEU A 139 4.69 5.09 -10.53
N GLY A 140 5.79 5.54 -9.93
CA GLY A 140 7.02 5.87 -10.67
C GLY A 140 6.85 7.05 -11.64
N ILE A 141 6.00 8.02 -11.30
CA ILE A 141 5.76 9.24 -12.07
C ILE A 141 6.05 10.49 -11.23
N THR A 142 6.05 11.66 -11.86
CA THR A 142 6.21 12.92 -11.11
C THR A 142 4.88 13.39 -10.50
N PRO A 143 4.91 14.14 -9.37
CA PRO A 143 3.69 14.74 -8.82
C PRO A 143 2.97 15.68 -9.81
N VAL A 144 3.71 16.33 -10.69
CA VAL A 144 3.14 17.18 -11.75
C VAL A 144 2.38 16.35 -12.78
N THR A 145 2.96 15.21 -13.20
CA THR A 145 2.29 14.26 -14.10
C THR A 145 1.00 13.75 -13.48
N LEU A 146 1.05 13.32 -12.21
CA LEU A 146 -0.12 12.83 -11.48
C LEU A 146 -1.22 13.90 -11.40
N SER A 147 -0.85 15.15 -11.09
CA SER A 147 -1.82 16.27 -11.03
C SER A 147 -2.54 16.47 -12.35
N ARG A 148 -1.83 16.42 -13.50
CA ARG A 148 -2.42 16.52 -14.83
C ARG A 148 -3.39 15.38 -15.13
N LEU A 149 -3.02 14.14 -14.76
CA LEU A 149 -3.89 12.97 -14.96
C LEU A 149 -5.19 13.08 -14.14
N ARG A 150 -5.11 13.52 -12.90
CA ARG A 150 -6.29 13.76 -12.05
C ARG A 150 -7.27 14.77 -12.69
N HIS A 151 -6.75 15.87 -13.21
CA HIS A 151 -7.59 16.88 -13.90
C HIS A 151 -8.19 16.33 -15.19
N GLY A 152 -7.46 15.52 -15.95
CA GLY A 152 -7.95 14.89 -17.18
C GLY A 152 -9.10 13.90 -16.93
N VAL A 153 -9.01 13.09 -15.89
CA VAL A 153 -10.06 12.14 -15.48
C VAL A 153 -11.30 12.87 -14.98
N ALA A 154 -11.15 13.92 -14.17
CA ALA A 154 -12.25 14.74 -13.68
C ALA A 154 -13.03 15.38 -14.84
N THR A 155 -12.35 15.79 -15.92
CA THR A 155 -12.96 16.38 -17.11
C THR A 155 -13.73 15.34 -17.95
N LYS A 156 -13.26 14.09 -18.04
CA LYS A 156 -13.97 13.00 -18.73
C LYS A 156 -15.26 12.63 -18.02
N VAL A 157 -15.20 12.42 -16.70
CA VAL A 157 -16.36 12.07 -15.87
C VAL A 157 -17.41 13.19 -15.87
N GLY A 158 -16.99 14.46 -15.88
CA GLY A 158 -17.90 15.61 -15.99
C GLY A 158 -18.58 15.75 -17.35
N ARG A 159 -17.97 15.24 -18.44
CA ARG A 159 -18.57 15.21 -19.79
C ARG A 159 -19.60 14.08 -19.94
N GLU A 160 -19.29 12.89 -19.41
CA GLU A 160 -20.21 11.74 -19.49
C GLU A 160 -21.51 11.97 -18.70
N LYS A 161 -21.46 12.69 -17.57
CA LYS A 161 -22.66 13.08 -16.82
C LYS A 161 -23.54 14.09 -17.53
N ARG A 162 -22.99 14.93 -18.44
CA ARG A 162 -23.78 15.91 -19.22
C ARG A 162 -24.39 15.34 -20.48
N THR A 163 -23.86 14.22 -21.00
CA THR A 163 -24.41 13.56 -22.20
C THR A 163 -25.41 12.46 -21.87
N GLY A 164 -25.62 12.12 -20.63
CA GLY A 164 -26.61 11.12 -20.17
C GLY A 164 -27.92 11.74 -19.64
N GLU A 165 -28.08 13.04 -19.70
CA GLU A 165 -29.29 13.77 -19.26
C GLU A 165 -30.09 14.42 -20.45
N GLU A 166 -29.87 13.93 -21.69
CA GLU A 166 -30.70 14.29 -22.84
C GLU A 166 -31.60 13.12 -23.29
#